data_7d9ac7b58b1ae7f1fc5ad824a8ec2ae5
#
_entry.id   7d9ac7b58b1ae7f1fc5ad824a8ec2ae5
#
_cell.length_a   1.000
_cell.length_b   1.000
_cell.length_c   1.000
_cell.angle_alpha   90.00
_cell.angle_beta   90.00
_cell.angle_gamma   90.00
#
_symmetry.space_group_name_H-M   'P 1'
#
loop_
_entity.id
_entity.type
_entity.pdbx_description
1 polymer ?
#
loop_
_entity_poly.entity_id
_entity_poly.type
_entity_poly.pdbx_seq_one_letter_code
_entity_poly.pdbx_strand_id
1 'polypeptide(L)'
;MKKLLVILLLLPLAASAKMFPTEFPVKAVCWDSAEEAVQYHQEMLGEYPVGKGWIDGKDGPSFAVIMFNPTKPSWTLLSFHKNEDGVIVCAVTGGSMWETIHPGDEAEKLEL
;
A
#
# COMPACT_ATOMS: atom_id res chain seq x y z
N MET A 1 -32.12 24.21 27.34
CA MET A 1 -31.86 24.42 25.92
C MET A 1 -30.41 24.77 25.63
N LYS A 2 -29.80 25.70 26.39
CA LYS A 2 -28.40 26.08 26.17
C LYS A 2 -27.42 24.89 26.35
N LYS A 3 -27.69 23.99 27.26
CA LYS A 3 -26.84 22.80 27.49
C LYS A 3 -26.87 21.82 26.31
N LEU A 4 -27.99 21.70 25.64
CA LEU A 4 -28.13 20.83 24.46
C LEU A 4 -27.32 21.39 23.27
N LEU A 5 -27.30 22.70 23.09
CA LEU A 5 -26.51 23.34 22.06
C LEU A 5 -25.00 23.15 22.26
N VAL A 6 -24.54 23.24 23.50
CA VAL A 6 -23.13 23.04 23.85
C VAL A 6 -22.70 21.58 23.55
N ILE A 7 -23.54 20.60 23.88
CA ILE A 7 -23.25 19.18 23.61
C ILE A 7 -23.18 18.92 22.13
N LEU A 8 -24.09 19.49 21.33
CA LEU A 8 -24.07 19.34 19.87
C LEU A 8 -22.83 19.94 19.22
N LEU A 9 -22.33 21.05 19.76
CA LEU A 9 -21.10 21.68 19.27
C LEU A 9 -19.85 20.87 19.59
N LEU A 10 -19.81 20.20 20.72
CA LEU A 10 -18.68 19.41 21.14
C LEU A 10 -18.57 18.07 20.42
N LEU A 11 -19.69 17.42 20.11
CA LEU A 11 -19.72 16.13 19.44
C LEU A 11 -19.00 16.11 18.08
N PRO A 12 -19.24 17.05 17.17
CA PRO A 12 -18.51 17.08 15.89
C PRO A 12 -17.00 17.28 16.06
N LEU A 13 -16.57 18.08 17.03
CA LEU A 13 -15.16 18.32 17.28
C LEU A 13 -14.47 17.10 17.84
N ALA A 14 -15.14 16.35 18.75
CA ALA A 14 -14.58 15.15 19.33
C ALA A 14 -14.46 13.99 18.35
N ALA A 15 -15.35 13.94 17.35
CA ALA A 15 -15.39 12.87 16.35
C ALA A 15 -14.59 13.16 15.08
N SER A 16 -14.05 14.36 14.94
CA SER A 16 -13.37 14.78 13.69
C SER A 16 -11.95 14.26 13.62
N ALA A 17 -11.67 13.47 12.57
CA ALA A 17 -10.32 13.19 12.16
C ALA A 17 -9.80 14.34 11.28
N LYS A 18 -8.51 14.59 11.32
CA LYS A 18 -7.88 15.64 10.50
C LYS A 18 -7.03 14.99 9.42
N MET A 19 -7.16 15.53 8.21
CA MET A 19 -6.29 15.20 7.10
C MET A 19 -5.17 16.23 7.03
N PHE A 20 -3.94 15.77 6.93
CA PHE A 20 -2.80 16.67 6.80
C PHE A 20 -1.78 16.08 5.81
N PRO A 21 -1.15 16.91 4.98
CA PRO A 21 -0.08 16.45 4.12
C PRO A 21 1.19 16.21 4.94
N THR A 22 1.89 15.13 4.65
CA THR A 22 3.18 14.85 5.27
C THR A 22 4.07 14.12 4.29
N GLU A 23 5.37 14.28 4.44
CA GLU A 23 6.34 13.52 3.66
C GLU A 23 6.66 12.22 4.41
N PHE A 24 6.65 11.14 3.66
CA PHE A 24 6.94 9.82 4.21
C PHE A 24 8.18 9.28 3.50
N PRO A 25 9.35 9.29 4.16
CA PRO A 25 10.59 8.83 3.52
C PRO A 25 10.54 7.31 3.32
N VAL A 26 10.72 6.88 2.09
CA VAL A 26 10.74 5.46 1.72
C VAL A 26 12.08 5.15 1.05
N LYS A 27 12.79 4.17 1.58
CA LYS A 27 13.95 3.59 0.91
C LYS A 27 13.46 2.41 0.07
N ALA A 28 13.77 2.43 -1.21
CA ALA A 28 13.34 1.39 -2.12
C ALA A 28 14.55 0.70 -2.76
N VAL A 29 14.43 -0.61 -2.98
CA VAL A 29 15.36 -1.37 -3.82
C VAL A 29 14.73 -1.46 -5.19
N CYS A 30 15.47 -1.08 -6.22
CA CYS A 30 14.95 -1.03 -7.57
C CYS A 30 15.74 -1.92 -8.52
N TRP A 31 15.07 -2.37 -9.56
CA TRP A 31 15.63 -3.15 -10.67
C TRP A 31 15.34 -2.43 -11.97
N ASP A 32 16.29 -2.50 -12.90
CA ASP A 32 16.10 -1.98 -14.25
C ASP A 32 15.49 -3.02 -15.21
N SER A 33 15.10 -4.15 -14.69
CA SER A 33 14.42 -5.22 -15.42
C SER A 33 13.24 -5.72 -14.60
N ALA A 34 12.05 -5.63 -15.19
CA ALA A 34 10.83 -6.14 -14.56
C ALA A 34 10.90 -7.65 -14.37
N GLU A 35 11.45 -8.37 -15.34
CA GLU A 35 11.62 -9.82 -15.27
C GLU A 35 12.51 -10.23 -14.10
N GLU A 36 13.65 -9.57 -13.92
CA GLU A 36 14.56 -9.87 -12.82
C GLU A 36 13.95 -9.55 -11.46
N ALA A 37 13.18 -8.47 -11.35
CA ALA A 37 12.51 -8.12 -10.11
C ALA A 37 11.50 -9.18 -9.69
N VAL A 38 10.66 -9.61 -10.61
CA VAL A 38 9.65 -10.65 -10.36
C VAL A 38 10.31 -11.98 -10.05
N GLN A 39 11.32 -12.35 -10.83
CA GLN A 39 12.07 -13.59 -10.63
C GLN A 39 12.75 -13.63 -9.26
N TYR A 40 13.34 -12.53 -8.83
CA TYR A 40 13.93 -12.43 -7.49
C TYR A 40 12.91 -12.75 -6.40
N HIS A 41 11.73 -12.16 -6.48
CA HIS A 41 10.69 -12.39 -5.46
C HIS A 41 10.17 -13.82 -5.50
N GLN A 42 10.04 -14.41 -6.69
CA GLN A 42 9.61 -15.81 -6.82
C GLN A 42 10.66 -16.79 -6.29
N GLU A 43 11.91 -16.64 -6.67
CA GLU A 43 12.98 -17.58 -6.32
C GLU A 43 13.49 -17.41 -4.90
N MET A 44 13.70 -16.17 -4.47
CA MET A 44 14.31 -15.89 -3.17
C MET A 44 13.29 -15.79 -2.04
N LEU A 45 12.09 -15.29 -2.32
CA LEU A 45 11.08 -15.05 -1.30
C LEU A 45 9.85 -15.93 -1.46
N GLY A 46 9.73 -16.68 -2.55
CA GLY A 46 8.57 -17.51 -2.81
C GLY A 46 7.28 -16.71 -3.00
N GLU A 47 7.40 -15.47 -3.39
CA GLU A 47 6.28 -14.56 -3.58
C GLU A 47 5.84 -14.53 -5.04
N TYR A 48 4.53 -14.54 -5.25
CA TYR A 48 3.92 -14.51 -6.58
C TYR A 48 2.93 -13.36 -6.66
N PRO A 49 2.72 -12.78 -7.87
CA PRO A 49 1.80 -11.66 -8.01
C PRO A 49 0.36 -12.10 -7.72
N VAL A 50 -0.34 -11.36 -6.87
CA VAL A 50 -1.71 -11.64 -6.48
C VAL A 50 -2.67 -10.49 -6.78
N GLY A 51 -2.16 -9.31 -7.07
CA GLY A 51 -2.99 -8.16 -7.38
C GLY A 51 -2.20 -7.08 -8.10
N LYS A 52 -2.91 -6.29 -8.89
CA LYS A 52 -2.34 -5.19 -9.68
C LYS A 52 -3.30 -4.00 -9.65
N GLY A 53 -2.75 -2.83 -9.48
CA GLY A 53 -3.50 -1.58 -9.56
C GLY A 53 -2.76 -0.53 -10.37
N TRP A 54 -3.48 0.24 -11.17
CA TRP A 54 -2.90 1.35 -11.91
C TRP A 54 -2.74 2.56 -11.00
N ILE A 55 -1.62 3.24 -11.14
CA ILE A 55 -1.32 4.45 -10.39
C ILE A 55 -1.59 5.65 -11.30
N ASP A 56 -2.52 6.50 -10.87
CA ASP A 56 -2.80 7.74 -11.56
C ASP A 56 -1.78 8.79 -11.15
N GLY A 57 -0.92 9.15 -12.08
CA GLY A 57 0.16 10.10 -11.83
C GLY A 57 0.43 11.00 -13.00
N LYS A 58 1.20 12.07 -12.74
CA LYS A 58 1.55 13.07 -13.74
C LYS A 58 2.67 12.62 -14.68
N ASP A 59 3.45 11.64 -14.26
CA ASP A 59 4.70 11.25 -14.90
C ASP A 59 4.55 10.04 -15.85
N GLY A 60 3.33 9.76 -16.27
CA GLY A 60 3.05 8.68 -17.20
C GLY A 60 2.48 7.43 -16.54
N PRO A 61 2.22 6.38 -17.33
CA PRO A 61 1.60 5.18 -16.80
C PRO A 61 2.53 4.43 -15.86
N SER A 62 2.01 4.14 -14.68
CA SER A 62 2.67 3.29 -13.70
C SER A 62 1.63 2.39 -13.04
N PHE A 63 2.09 1.29 -12.45
CA PHE A 63 1.19 0.40 -11.75
C PHE A 63 1.92 -0.26 -10.59
N ALA A 64 1.15 -0.73 -9.62
CA ALA A 64 1.65 -1.46 -8.47
C ALA A 64 1.20 -2.91 -8.54
N VAL A 65 2.07 -3.80 -8.07
CA VAL A 65 1.77 -5.23 -7.97
C VAL A 65 2.04 -5.67 -6.54
N ILE A 66 1.10 -6.41 -5.98
CA ILE A 66 1.31 -7.05 -4.68
C ILE A 66 1.81 -8.46 -4.93
N MET A 67 2.99 -8.75 -4.39
CA MET A 67 3.60 -10.08 -4.37
C MET A 67 3.31 -10.73 -3.03
N PHE A 68 2.99 -12.01 -3.03
CA PHE A 68 2.57 -12.71 -1.82
C PHE A 68 3.09 -14.15 -1.80
N ASN A 69 3.56 -14.59 -0.62
CA ASN A 69 3.93 -15.97 -0.36
C ASN A 69 2.86 -16.61 0.54
N PRO A 70 2.06 -17.56 0.03
CA PRO A 70 0.98 -18.16 0.82
C PRO A 70 1.45 -19.08 1.93
N THR A 71 2.68 -19.60 1.85
CA THR A 71 3.24 -20.52 2.83
C THR A 71 3.88 -19.78 4.00
N LYS A 72 4.66 -18.75 3.69
CA LYS A 72 5.26 -17.86 4.69
C LYS A 72 4.64 -16.50 4.49
N PRO A 73 3.55 -16.10 5.06
CA PRO A 73 2.71 -14.99 4.61
C PRO A 73 3.45 -13.65 4.49
N SER A 74 4.55 -13.66 3.77
CA SER A 74 5.31 -12.46 3.41
C SER A 74 4.70 -11.82 2.17
N TRP A 75 4.88 -10.53 2.04
CA TRP A 75 4.33 -9.76 0.94
C TRP A 75 5.23 -8.60 0.59
N THR A 76 5.17 -8.15 -0.66
CA THR A 76 5.92 -7.00 -1.15
C THR A 76 5.05 -6.22 -2.12
N LEU A 77 5.08 -4.89 -2.00
CA LEU A 77 4.47 -3.99 -2.97
C LEU A 77 5.55 -3.54 -3.94
N LEU A 78 5.40 -3.94 -5.21
CA LEU A 78 6.28 -3.51 -6.30
C LEU A 78 5.62 -2.38 -7.07
N SER A 79 6.39 -1.34 -7.36
CA SER A 79 5.95 -0.23 -8.19
C SER A 79 6.69 -0.28 -9.53
N PHE A 80 5.94 -0.28 -10.64
CA PHE A 80 6.45 -0.39 -12.00
C PHE A 80 6.31 0.96 -12.68
N HIS A 81 7.41 1.51 -13.16
CA HIS A 81 7.45 2.80 -13.82
C HIS A 81 8.12 2.67 -15.18
N LYS A 82 7.46 3.19 -16.22
CA LYS A 82 8.03 3.23 -17.55
C LYS A 82 8.76 4.55 -17.74
N ASN A 83 10.01 4.49 -18.18
CA ASN A 83 10.81 5.64 -18.56
C ASN A 83 11.33 5.49 -19.99
N GLU A 84 12.18 6.42 -20.45
CA GLU A 84 12.72 6.41 -21.81
C GLU A 84 13.57 5.18 -22.09
N ASP A 85 14.25 4.66 -21.09
CA ASP A 85 15.19 3.54 -21.23
C ASP A 85 14.54 2.17 -20.95
N GLY A 86 13.27 2.14 -20.60
CA GLY A 86 12.56 0.91 -20.29
C GLY A 86 11.71 1.00 -19.05
N VAL A 87 11.63 -0.09 -18.29
CA VAL A 87 10.81 -0.18 -17.08
C VAL A 87 11.71 -0.31 -15.86
N ILE A 88 11.45 0.51 -14.85
CA ILE A 88 12.06 0.40 -13.53
C ILE A 88 11.03 -0.17 -12.57
N VAL A 89 11.44 -1.14 -11.77
CA VAL A 89 10.59 -1.77 -10.75
C VAL A 89 11.23 -1.56 -9.39
N CYS A 90 10.46 -1.04 -8.46
CA CYS A 90 10.95 -0.78 -7.11
C CYS A 90 10.11 -1.50 -6.07
N ALA A 91 10.77 -2.15 -5.12
CA ALA A 91 10.12 -2.68 -3.92
C ALA A 91 9.92 -1.52 -2.95
N VAL A 92 8.72 -1.03 -2.83
CA VAL A 92 8.39 0.18 -2.08
C VAL A 92 8.20 -0.13 -0.60
N THR A 93 7.53 -1.23 -0.32
CA THR A 93 7.27 -1.69 1.04
C THR A 93 6.97 -3.19 1.02
N GLY A 94 7.05 -3.79 2.16
CA GLY A 94 6.74 -5.19 2.32
C GLY A 94 6.72 -5.58 3.79
N GLY A 95 6.43 -6.83 4.05
CA GLY A 95 6.36 -7.30 5.42
C GLY A 95 6.07 -8.78 5.52
N SER A 96 5.72 -9.19 6.70
CA SER A 96 5.31 -10.55 7.02
C SER A 96 3.91 -10.53 7.64
N MET A 97 3.34 -11.70 7.85
CA MET A 97 2.06 -11.86 8.55
C MET A 97 0.89 -11.16 7.83
N TRP A 98 0.74 -11.49 6.53
CA TRP A 98 -0.41 -11.03 5.78
C TRP A 98 -1.71 -11.62 6.36
N GLU A 99 -2.69 -10.78 6.58
CA GLU A 99 -4.04 -11.19 6.96
C GLU A 99 -5.03 -10.74 5.90
N THR A 100 -5.92 -11.64 5.51
CA THR A 100 -6.99 -11.30 4.58
C THR A 100 -8.16 -10.67 5.34
N ILE A 101 -8.58 -9.50 4.88
CA ILE A 101 -9.73 -8.79 5.43
C ILE A 101 -10.87 -8.94 4.44
N HIS A 102 -12.03 -9.40 4.92
CA HIS A 102 -13.20 -9.60 4.08
C HIS A 102 -14.04 -8.34 3.99
N PRO A 103 -14.72 -8.11 2.84
CA PRO A 103 -15.66 -6.99 2.73
C PRO A 103 -16.69 -7.03 3.84
N GLY A 104 -16.94 -5.89 4.48
CA GLY A 104 -17.85 -5.78 5.59
C GLY A 104 -17.24 -5.94 6.97
N ASP A 105 -15.95 -6.22 7.05
CA ASP A 105 -15.25 -6.18 8.33
C ASP A 105 -15.24 -4.75 8.87
N GLU A 106 -15.45 -4.65 10.18
CA GLU A 106 -15.49 -3.36 10.83
C GLU A 106 -14.11 -2.76 11.01
N ALA A 107 -14.05 -1.43 11.09
CA ALA A 107 -12.79 -0.70 11.22
C ALA A 107 -11.96 -1.12 12.43
N GLU A 108 -12.57 -1.60 13.48
CA GLU A 108 -11.90 -2.07 14.68
C GLU A 108 -10.96 -3.25 14.42
N LYS A 109 -11.24 -4.05 13.38
CA LYS A 109 -10.36 -5.15 12.97
C LYS A 109 -9.08 -4.68 12.28
N LEU A 110 -9.00 -3.40 11.94
CA LEU A 110 -7.83 -2.78 11.33
C LEU A 110 -6.87 -2.19 12.37
N GLU A 111 -7.13 -2.39 13.64
CA GLU A 111 -6.26 -1.89 14.72
C GLU A 111 -4.95 -2.69 14.79
N LEU A 112 -3.92 -1.99 15.19
CA LEU A 112 -2.58 -2.57 15.39
C LEU A 112 -2.50 -3.53 16.59
#